data_9a00e8d2ff067b9e7bc69afe36ed10cc
#
_entry.id   9a00e8d2ff067b9e7bc69afe36ed10cc
#
_cell.length_a   1.000
_cell.length_b   1.000
_cell.length_c   1.000
_cell.angle_alpha   90.00
_cell.angle_beta   90.00
_cell.angle_gamma   90.00
#
_symmetry.space_group_name_H-M   'P 1'
#
loop_
_entity.id
_entity.type
_entity.pdbx_description
1 polymer ?
#
loop_
_entity_poly.entity_id
_entity_poly.type
_entity_poly.pdbx_seq_one_letter_code
_entity_poly.pdbx_strand_id
1 'polypeptide(L)'
;MIDGSVQTAVVMLLVASSVLIGEYLTEDQVPQTLADGIGNITQNKYFVLALLNVFFLVIGLFLHSAAAIILVVPIVMPLVHQVGIDPVHFGIIVTLNLGIGQQTPPVASVLVTACSVAKADIWEVSKINIYFIGVLFAVLMMVTYLPFTALSLVDLFYGD
;
A
#
# COMPACT_ATOMS: atom_id res chain seq x y z
N MET A 1 -29.33 2.97 -2.75
CA MET A 1 -29.08 3.78 -1.54
C MET A 1 -28.66 2.91 -0.34
N ILE A 2 -29.32 1.80 -0.06
CA ILE A 2 -29.00 0.90 1.07
C ILE A 2 -27.56 0.37 0.96
N ASP A 3 -27.12 -0.07 -0.22
CA ASP A 3 -25.77 -0.62 -0.41
C ASP A 3 -24.66 0.42 -0.15
N GLY A 4 -24.91 1.68 -0.54
CA GLY A 4 -23.97 2.76 -0.27
C GLY A 4 -23.86 3.08 1.24
N SER A 5 -24.98 3.07 1.95
CA SER A 5 -25.00 3.30 3.41
C SER A 5 -24.28 2.16 4.16
N VAL A 6 -24.47 0.92 3.73
CA VAL A 6 -23.77 -0.25 4.31
C VAL A 6 -22.26 -0.14 4.08
N GLN A 7 -21.82 0.20 2.88
CA GLN A 7 -20.38 0.39 2.59
C GLN A 7 -19.78 1.51 3.42
N THR A 8 -20.47 2.64 3.54
CA THR A 8 -20.01 3.75 4.39
C THR A 8 -19.89 3.34 5.85
N ALA A 9 -20.89 2.60 6.38
CA ALA A 9 -20.86 2.10 7.76
C ALA A 9 -19.69 1.14 8.00
N VAL A 10 -19.41 0.24 7.05
CA VAL A 10 -18.28 -0.69 7.12
C VAL A 10 -16.95 0.07 7.12
N VAL A 11 -16.78 1.04 6.23
CA VAL A 11 -15.55 1.85 6.19
C VAL A 11 -15.36 2.64 7.49
N MET A 12 -16.43 3.26 8.01
CA MET A 12 -16.35 4.00 9.29
C MET A 12 -16.01 3.08 10.47
N LEU A 13 -16.57 1.86 10.50
CA LEU A 13 -16.26 0.88 11.54
C LEU A 13 -14.78 0.43 11.44
N LEU A 14 -14.29 0.21 10.23
CA LEU A 14 -12.88 -0.13 9.99
C LEU A 14 -11.95 1.01 10.45
N VAL A 15 -12.28 2.26 10.12
CA VAL A 15 -11.51 3.44 10.55
C VAL A 15 -11.48 3.52 12.08
N ALA A 16 -12.64 3.44 12.74
CA ALA A 16 -12.72 3.51 14.20
C ALA A 16 -11.93 2.38 14.88
N SER A 17 -12.06 1.15 14.40
CA SER A 17 -11.31 0.01 14.92
C SER A 17 -9.80 0.17 14.70
N SER A 18 -9.39 0.71 13.56
CA SER A 18 -7.98 0.93 13.24
C SER A 18 -7.33 1.98 14.11
N VAL A 19 -8.05 3.06 14.44
CA VAL A 19 -7.55 4.09 15.37
C VAL A 19 -7.30 3.48 16.74
N LEU A 20 -8.25 2.70 17.27
CA LEU A 20 -8.12 2.03 18.57
C LEU A 20 -6.93 1.04 18.58
N ILE A 21 -6.80 0.23 17.52
CA ILE A 21 -5.68 -0.70 17.40
C ILE A 21 -4.36 0.05 17.27
N GLY A 22 -4.34 1.13 16.48
CA GLY A 22 -3.16 1.97 16.30
C GLY A 22 -2.70 2.63 17.61
N GLU A 23 -3.63 3.11 18.42
CA GLU A 23 -3.35 3.70 19.73
C GLU A 23 -2.77 2.65 20.69
N TYR A 24 -3.39 1.48 20.78
CA TYR A 24 -2.90 0.36 21.59
C TYR A 24 -1.50 -0.11 21.16
N LEU A 25 -1.28 -0.29 19.86
CA LEU A 25 0.03 -0.68 19.33
C LEU A 25 1.11 0.37 19.60
N THR A 26 0.72 1.65 19.62
CA THR A 26 1.65 2.75 19.90
C THR A 26 1.99 2.82 21.39
N GLU A 27 1.03 2.58 22.28
CA GLU A 27 1.27 2.48 23.73
C GLU A 27 2.22 1.31 24.06
N ASP A 28 2.04 0.16 23.44
CA ASP A 28 2.91 -1.01 23.60
C ASP A 28 4.25 -0.87 22.86
N GLN A 29 4.53 0.25 22.23
CA GLN A 29 5.76 0.51 21.46
C GLN A 29 6.07 -0.54 20.38
N VAL A 30 5.06 -1.23 19.87
CA VAL A 30 5.23 -2.26 18.84
C VAL A 30 5.86 -1.69 17.56
N PRO A 31 5.45 -0.50 17.04
CA PRO A 31 6.09 0.10 15.87
C PRO A 31 7.56 0.40 16.11
N GLN A 32 7.93 0.90 17.30
CA GLN A 32 9.30 1.21 17.67
C GLN A 32 10.16 -0.05 17.75
N THR A 33 9.64 -1.11 18.39
CA THR A 33 10.33 -2.41 18.49
C THR A 33 10.58 -3.02 17.11
N LEU A 34 9.61 -2.92 16.20
CA LEU A 34 9.78 -3.36 14.82
C LEU A 34 10.80 -2.52 14.08
N ALA A 35 10.74 -1.18 14.24
CA ALA A 35 11.69 -0.25 13.62
C ALA A 35 13.12 -0.50 14.10
N ASP A 36 13.32 -0.71 15.40
CA ASP A 36 14.63 -1.04 15.99
C ASP A 36 15.10 -2.42 15.53
N GLY A 37 14.22 -3.40 15.45
CA GLY A 37 14.52 -4.73 14.94
C GLY A 37 15.04 -4.69 13.49
N ILE A 38 14.38 -3.94 12.62
CA ILE A 38 14.78 -3.77 11.22
C ILE A 38 16.01 -2.86 11.11
N GLY A 39 16.09 -1.79 11.90
CA GLY A 39 17.23 -0.87 11.92
C GLY A 39 18.53 -1.54 12.38
N ASN A 40 18.44 -2.54 13.25
CA ASN A 40 19.59 -3.36 13.66
C ASN A 40 20.06 -4.32 12.56
N ILE A 41 19.16 -4.72 11.64
CA ILE A 41 19.51 -5.58 10.50
C ILE A 41 20.12 -4.75 9.38
N THR A 42 19.55 -3.56 9.10
CA THR A 42 20.05 -2.67 8.05
C THR A 42 19.57 -1.23 8.23
N GLN A 43 20.49 -0.31 8.03
CA GLN A 43 20.19 1.13 7.91
C GLN A 43 20.11 1.59 6.44
N ASN A 44 20.17 0.64 5.51
CA ASN A 44 20.12 0.96 4.09
C ASN A 44 18.66 1.25 3.69
N LYS A 45 18.36 2.54 3.42
CA LYS A 45 17.06 3.02 2.97
C LYS A 45 16.48 2.20 1.81
N TYR A 46 17.30 1.83 0.83
CA TYR A 46 16.85 1.09 -0.35
C TYR A 46 16.44 -0.35 -0.01
N PHE A 47 17.12 -0.97 0.95
CA PHE A 47 16.75 -2.31 1.40
C PHE A 47 15.43 -2.29 2.17
N VAL A 48 15.23 -1.30 3.03
CA VAL A 48 13.95 -1.12 3.75
C VAL A 48 12.82 -0.86 2.76
N LEU A 49 13.02 -0.02 1.74
CA LEU A 49 12.03 0.20 0.69
C LEU A 49 11.69 -1.09 -0.07
N ALA A 50 12.69 -1.91 -0.41
CA ALA A 50 12.45 -3.20 -1.06
C ALA A 50 11.63 -4.15 -0.17
N LEU A 51 11.96 -4.22 1.12
CA LEU A 51 11.23 -5.03 2.09
C LEU A 51 9.77 -4.57 2.23
N LEU A 52 9.55 -3.26 2.33
CA LEU A 52 8.22 -2.66 2.38
C LEU A 52 7.41 -2.90 1.10
N ASN A 53 8.05 -2.83 -0.08
CA ASN A 53 7.41 -3.17 -1.34
C ASN A 53 6.89 -4.62 -1.34
N VAL A 54 7.72 -5.59 -0.99
CA VAL A 54 7.31 -7.00 -0.90
C VAL A 54 6.17 -7.17 0.11
N PHE A 55 6.29 -6.54 1.26
CA PHE A 55 5.30 -6.61 2.32
C PHE A 55 3.93 -6.05 1.87
N PHE A 56 3.89 -4.85 1.27
CA PHE A 56 2.65 -4.25 0.78
C PHE A 56 2.07 -4.95 -0.45
N LEU A 57 2.91 -5.53 -1.31
CA LEU A 57 2.45 -6.40 -2.39
C LEU A 57 1.70 -7.62 -1.83
N VAL A 58 2.30 -8.31 -0.85
CA VAL A 58 1.67 -9.48 -0.22
C VAL A 58 0.37 -9.09 0.47
N ILE A 59 0.37 -8.00 1.24
CA ILE A 59 -0.86 -7.49 1.88
C ILE A 59 -1.92 -7.14 0.83
N GLY A 60 -1.54 -6.47 -0.26
CA GLY A 60 -2.44 -6.09 -1.34
C GLY A 60 -3.08 -7.26 -2.08
N LEU A 61 -2.48 -8.46 -2.02
CA LEU A 61 -3.11 -9.68 -2.56
C LEU A 61 -4.36 -10.11 -1.76
N PHE A 62 -4.39 -9.83 -0.46
CA PHE A 62 -5.42 -10.34 0.45
C PHE A 62 -6.35 -9.26 0.98
N LEU A 63 -5.84 -8.06 1.23
CA LEU A 63 -6.60 -6.97 1.81
C LEU A 63 -7.00 -5.94 0.75
N HIS A 64 -8.20 -5.41 0.90
CA HIS A 64 -8.61 -4.23 0.13
C HIS A 64 -7.74 -3.02 0.51
N SER A 65 -7.37 -2.17 -0.48
CA SER A 65 -6.42 -1.08 -0.27
C SER A 65 -6.81 -0.12 0.86
N ALA A 66 -8.09 0.22 0.99
CA ALA A 66 -8.56 1.08 2.06
C ALA A 66 -8.27 0.48 3.45
N ALA A 67 -8.57 -0.81 3.64
CA ALA A 67 -8.29 -1.50 4.90
C ALA A 67 -6.78 -1.62 5.17
N ALA A 68 -6.00 -1.95 4.14
CA ALA A 68 -4.56 -2.07 4.26
C ALA A 68 -3.90 -0.72 4.64
N ILE A 69 -4.31 0.39 4.01
CA ILE A 69 -3.79 1.72 4.34
C ILE A 69 -4.13 2.10 5.79
N ILE A 70 -5.39 1.94 6.19
CA ILE A 70 -5.85 2.35 7.52
C ILE A 70 -5.18 1.54 8.63
N LEU A 71 -5.01 0.22 8.43
CA LEU A 71 -4.44 -0.67 9.44
C LEU A 71 -2.91 -0.66 9.46
N VAL A 72 -2.27 -0.67 8.31
CA VAL A 72 -0.84 -0.99 8.21
C VAL A 72 0.03 0.26 8.16
N VAL A 73 -0.41 1.32 7.47
CA VAL A 73 0.41 2.53 7.32
C VAL A 73 0.77 3.15 8.67
N PRO A 74 -0.14 3.33 9.65
CA PRO A 74 0.21 3.89 10.95
C PRO A 74 1.28 3.05 11.69
N ILE A 75 1.25 1.73 11.55
CA ILE A 75 2.20 0.82 12.20
C ILE A 75 3.60 0.97 11.60
N VAL A 76 3.68 1.22 10.29
CA VAL A 76 4.96 1.29 9.56
C VAL A 76 5.55 2.70 9.53
N MET A 77 4.74 3.74 9.78
CA MET A 77 5.18 5.14 9.72
C MET A 77 6.38 5.47 10.60
N PRO A 78 6.51 4.98 11.86
CA PRO A 78 7.71 5.21 12.67
C PRO A 78 8.99 4.71 12.00
N LEU A 79 8.96 3.52 11.36
CA LEU A 79 10.08 2.99 10.61
C LEU A 79 10.43 3.88 9.40
N VAL A 80 9.43 4.35 8.67
CA VAL A 80 9.57 5.25 7.52
C VAL A 80 10.31 6.53 7.92
N HIS A 81 9.92 7.13 9.05
CA HIS A 81 10.58 8.33 9.60
C HIS A 81 12.01 8.03 10.08
N GLN A 82 12.23 6.90 10.75
CA GLN A 82 13.55 6.51 11.26
C GLN A 82 14.60 6.35 10.14
N VAL A 83 14.17 5.80 9.00
CA VAL A 83 15.05 5.58 7.83
C VAL A 83 15.14 6.83 6.94
N GLY A 84 14.42 7.91 7.27
CA GLY A 84 14.43 9.16 6.52
C GLY A 84 13.78 9.05 5.14
N ILE A 85 12.69 8.28 5.03
CA ILE A 85 11.85 8.22 3.84
C ILE A 85 10.79 9.32 3.95
N ASP A 86 10.61 10.09 2.88
CA ASP A 86 9.56 11.11 2.83
C ASP A 86 8.17 10.46 2.89
N PRO A 87 7.23 10.95 3.75
CA PRO A 87 5.89 10.36 3.90
C PRO A 87 5.06 10.40 2.62
N VAL A 88 5.20 11.44 1.78
CA VAL A 88 4.46 11.55 0.51
C VAL A 88 4.99 10.52 -0.48
N HIS A 89 6.31 10.39 -0.58
CA HIS A 89 6.95 9.36 -1.40
C HIS A 89 6.51 7.96 -0.97
N PHE A 90 6.52 7.68 0.33
CA PHE A 90 6.03 6.42 0.89
C PHE A 90 4.57 6.17 0.56
N GLY A 91 3.69 7.18 0.69
CA GLY A 91 2.27 7.08 0.34
C GLY A 91 2.03 6.67 -1.11
N ILE A 92 2.80 7.23 -2.05
CA ILE A 92 2.73 6.86 -3.48
C ILE A 92 3.16 5.40 -3.68
N ILE A 93 4.25 4.97 -3.03
CA ILE A 93 4.74 3.59 -3.09
C ILE A 93 3.68 2.62 -2.57
N VAL A 94 3.07 2.89 -1.42
CA VAL A 94 2.01 2.05 -0.83
C VAL A 94 0.81 1.94 -1.77
N THR A 95 0.36 3.07 -2.32
CA THR A 95 -0.79 3.11 -3.24
C THR A 95 -0.55 2.27 -4.49
N LEU A 96 0.64 2.37 -5.09
CA LEU A 96 1.03 1.56 -6.25
C LEU A 96 1.10 0.07 -5.91
N ASN A 97 1.71 -0.29 -4.78
CA ASN A 97 1.81 -1.67 -4.32
C ASN A 97 0.44 -2.32 -4.14
N LEU A 98 -0.45 -1.64 -3.42
CA LEU A 98 -1.80 -2.13 -3.16
C LEU A 98 -2.62 -2.22 -4.45
N GLY A 99 -2.46 -1.24 -5.36
CA GLY A 99 -3.09 -1.27 -6.68
C GLY A 99 -2.66 -2.47 -7.52
N ILE A 100 -1.37 -2.80 -7.52
CA ILE A 100 -0.83 -4.01 -8.18
C ILE A 100 -1.37 -5.27 -7.50
N GLY A 101 -1.33 -5.33 -6.17
CA GLY A 101 -1.80 -6.48 -5.40
C GLY A 101 -3.26 -6.83 -5.71
N GLN A 102 -4.15 -5.86 -5.77
CA GLN A 102 -5.57 -6.06 -6.04
C GLN A 102 -5.89 -6.54 -7.47
N GLN A 103 -4.97 -6.41 -8.40
CA GLN A 103 -5.09 -6.90 -9.77
C GLN A 103 -4.42 -8.27 -9.96
N THR A 104 -3.66 -8.73 -8.97
CA THR A 104 -2.86 -9.95 -9.06
C THR A 104 -3.62 -11.13 -8.44
N PRO A 105 -3.77 -12.27 -9.14
CA PRO A 105 -4.26 -13.49 -8.53
C PRO A 105 -3.41 -13.88 -7.30
N PRO A 106 -3.97 -14.46 -6.22
CA PRO A 106 -5.19 -15.29 -6.20
C PRO A 106 -6.49 -14.55 -5.93
N VAL A 107 -6.49 -13.40 -5.28
CA VAL A 107 -7.75 -12.73 -4.89
C VAL A 107 -8.22 -11.77 -5.97
N ALA A 108 -7.33 -10.93 -6.51
CA ALA A 108 -7.57 -10.02 -7.63
C ALA A 108 -8.94 -9.29 -7.57
N SER A 109 -9.28 -8.72 -6.42
CA SER A 109 -10.62 -8.21 -6.12
C SER A 109 -11.12 -7.19 -7.15
N VAL A 110 -10.25 -6.32 -7.62
CA VAL A 110 -10.57 -5.31 -8.66
C VAL A 110 -10.78 -5.98 -10.01
N LEU A 111 -9.92 -6.94 -10.38
CA LEU A 111 -10.03 -7.67 -11.63
C LEU A 111 -11.31 -8.50 -11.69
N VAL A 112 -11.65 -9.22 -10.61
CA VAL A 112 -12.89 -10.02 -10.47
C VAL A 112 -14.11 -9.13 -10.64
N THR A 113 -14.13 -7.97 -9.98
CA THR A 113 -15.23 -7.02 -10.08
C THR A 113 -15.38 -6.48 -11.52
N ALA A 114 -14.27 -6.10 -12.15
CA ALA A 114 -14.27 -5.61 -13.53
C ALA A 114 -14.77 -6.67 -14.52
N CYS A 115 -14.30 -7.92 -14.39
CA CYS A 115 -14.75 -9.05 -15.21
C CYS A 115 -16.24 -9.34 -15.02
N SER A 116 -16.74 -9.26 -13.79
CA SER A 116 -18.16 -9.45 -13.47
C SER A 116 -19.04 -8.41 -14.16
N VAL A 117 -18.65 -7.14 -14.13
CA VAL A 117 -19.38 -6.05 -14.82
C VAL A 117 -19.31 -6.20 -16.34
N ALA A 118 -18.14 -6.54 -16.88
CA ALA A 118 -17.92 -6.71 -18.30
C ALA A 118 -18.46 -8.04 -18.87
N LYS A 119 -18.88 -8.97 -17.99
CA LYS A 119 -19.26 -10.36 -18.34
C LYS A 119 -18.16 -11.08 -19.13
N ALA A 120 -16.91 -10.81 -18.78
CA ALA A 120 -15.72 -11.37 -19.40
C ALA A 120 -15.16 -12.53 -18.56
N ASP A 121 -14.47 -13.49 -19.22
CA ASP A 121 -13.81 -14.59 -18.53
C ASP A 121 -12.56 -14.10 -17.79
N ILE A 122 -12.47 -14.42 -16.49
CA ILE A 122 -11.40 -13.98 -15.62
C ILE A 122 -10.04 -14.49 -16.09
N TRP A 123 -9.96 -15.71 -16.60
CA TRP A 123 -8.69 -16.30 -17.03
C TRP A 123 -8.14 -15.67 -18.30
N GLU A 124 -9.02 -15.32 -19.23
CA GLU A 124 -8.62 -14.60 -20.45
C GLU A 124 -8.12 -13.20 -20.13
N VAL A 125 -8.87 -12.48 -19.30
CA VAL A 125 -8.50 -11.12 -18.88
C VAL A 125 -7.21 -11.14 -18.05
N SER A 126 -7.03 -12.11 -17.15
CA SER A 126 -5.81 -12.24 -16.33
C SER A 126 -4.54 -12.42 -17.17
N LYS A 127 -4.62 -13.18 -18.27
CA LYS A 127 -3.47 -13.36 -19.18
C LYS A 127 -3.02 -12.05 -19.81
N ILE A 128 -3.95 -11.18 -20.14
CA ILE A 128 -3.66 -9.86 -20.72
C ILE A 128 -3.21 -8.90 -19.62
N ASN A 129 -3.86 -8.97 -18.45
CA ASN A 129 -3.57 -8.08 -17.32
C ASN A 129 -2.13 -8.24 -16.79
N ILE A 130 -1.50 -9.41 -16.96
CA ILE A 130 -0.11 -9.62 -16.51
C ILE A 130 0.87 -8.64 -17.17
N TYR A 131 0.63 -8.22 -18.42
CA TYR A 131 1.45 -7.22 -19.09
C TYR A 131 1.29 -5.83 -18.44
N PHE A 132 0.05 -5.47 -18.06
CA PHE A 132 -0.22 -4.21 -17.35
C PHE A 132 0.38 -4.22 -15.95
N ILE A 133 0.28 -5.34 -15.23
CA ILE A 133 0.95 -5.54 -13.95
C ILE A 133 2.46 -5.38 -14.09
N GLY A 134 3.06 -5.92 -15.16
CA GLY A 134 4.48 -5.75 -15.44
C GLY A 134 4.89 -4.28 -15.63
N VAL A 135 4.09 -3.52 -16.36
CA VAL A 135 4.32 -2.07 -16.53
C VAL A 135 4.17 -1.33 -15.19
N LEU A 136 3.11 -1.62 -14.43
CA LEU A 136 2.90 -1.01 -13.12
C LEU A 136 4.04 -1.36 -12.14
N PHE A 137 4.55 -2.59 -12.20
CA PHE A 137 5.69 -3.00 -11.39
C PHE A 137 6.98 -2.27 -11.80
N ALA A 138 7.20 -2.04 -13.09
CA ALA A 138 8.32 -1.22 -13.56
C ALA A 138 8.20 0.23 -13.06
N VAL A 139 7.00 0.82 -13.12
CA VAL A 139 6.73 2.15 -12.56
C VAL A 139 6.94 2.17 -11.05
N LEU A 140 6.48 1.14 -10.31
CA LEU A 140 6.72 1.00 -8.88
C LEU A 140 8.22 0.99 -8.56
N MET A 141 9.01 0.21 -9.28
CA MET A 141 10.46 0.17 -9.10
C MET A 141 11.09 1.54 -9.40
N MET A 142 10.68 2.18 -10.48
CA MET A 142 11.16 3.51 -10.83
C MET A 142 10.84 4.52 -9.72
N VAL A 143 9.61 4.56 -9.24
CA VAL A 143 9.19 5.48 -8.16
C VAL A 143 9.92 5.15 -6.86
N THR A 144 10.08 3.88 -6.51
CA THR A 144 10.75 3.46 -5.27
C THR A 144 12.20 3.90 -5.21
N TYR A 145 12.95 3.75 -6.31
CA TYR A 145 14.39 4.03 -6.33
C TYR A 145 14.76 5.42 -6.85
N LEU A 146 13.83 6.12 -7.51
CA LEU A 146 14.00 7.47 -8.02
C LEU A 146 12.98 8.41 -7.37
N PRO A 147 13.21 8.89 -6.14
CA PRO A 147 12.28 9.77 -5.41
C PRO A 147 11.87 11.02 -6.20
N PHE A 148 12.78 11.53 -7.03
CA PHE A 148 12.52 12.68 -7.89
C PHE A 148 11.29 12.51 -8.79
N THR A 149 11.03 11.31 -9.29
CA THR A 149 9.87 11.05 -10.17
C THR A 149 8.53 11.19 -9.44
N ALA A 150 8.51 10.93 -8.15
CA ALA A 150 7.33 11.04 -7.30
C ALA A 150 7.18 12.44 -6.68
N LEU A 151 8.28 13.05 -6.28
CA LEU A 151 8.28 14.31 -5.53
C LEU A 151 8.36 15.55 -6.42
N SER A 152 8.76 15.43 -7.69
CA SER A 152 8.93 16.59 -8.58
C SER A 152 7.68 17.48 -8.72
N LEU A 153 6.48 16.88 -8.74
CA LEU A 153 5.23 17.63 -8.78
C LEU A 153 4.92 18.26 -7.41
N VAL A 154 5.23 17.56 -6.33
CA VAL A 154 5.04 18.07 -4.97
C VAL A 154 5.96 19.26 -4.74
N ASP A 155 7.23 19.13 -5.11
CA ASP A 155 8.23 20.22 -4.98
C ASP A 155 7.85 21.43 -5.88
N LEU A 156 7.24 21.17 -7.05
CA LEU A 156 6.82 22.27 -7.95
C LEU A 156 5.63 23.07 -7.39
N PHE A 157 4.69 22.41 -6.67
CA PHE A 157 3.46 23.06 -6.20
C PHE A 157 3.50 23.45 -4.73
N TYR A 158 4.32 22.78 -3.92
CA TYR A 158 4.39 22.94 -2.46
C TYR A 158 5.82 23.13 -1.94
N GLY A 159 6.84 23.07 -2.80
CA GLY A 159 8.22 23.37 -2.45
C GLY A 159 8.37 24.89 -2.36
N ASP A 160 8.63 25.40 -1.17
CA ASP A 160 9.12 26.76 -0.90
C ASP A 160 10.63 26.88 -1.17
#